data_f098b600ef64f5b18a7045a4ebb2760d
#
_entry.id   f098b600ef64f5b18a7045a4ebb2760d
#
_cell.length_a   1.000
_cell.length_b   1.000
_cell.length_c   1.000
_cell.angle_alpha   90.00
_cell.angle_beta   90.00
_cell.angle_gamma   90.00
#
_symmetry.space_group_name_H-M   'P 1'
#
loop_
_entity.id
_entity.type
_entity.pdbx_description
1 polymer ?
#
loop_
_entity_poly.entity_id
_entity_poly.type
_entity_poly.pdbx_seq_one_letter_code
_entity_poly.pdbx_strand_id
1 'polypeptide(L)'
;MSNFVIVILCYFFFVPVALALELDKCAETNSSDHDCEPSLVVEKATWFDDSRNYVGTSADDLAIWIDTFFSEPRSDIESAKSSLRLTYENQWQEGDGSSENIKLRGKIRLPGINKRLSLVFTDEEDNESGVGSDLNTLSSDSEDTQLSLQYRARKGKRTRVDYGLGMSSSLKGKARVRYRYQVPWSETTTHRITDTLYFVDGEGFGLRSRYEIDYVADDNRLVRWDNQAKVAEEIDGVEWSTRLSLAERLSKQRAVSVFSWVNGETRPQTLTKSYGVGLLFRRNFYRPWLFLEVEPAYAWRRESVELSRNGAWLFAFRLEMMID
;
A
#
# COMPACT_ATOMS: atom_id res chain seq x y z
N MET A 1 -32.18 -0.79 -14.05
CA MET A 1 -31.27 0.12 -13.33
C MET A 1 -29.83 -0.39 -13.39
N SER A 2 -29.46 -0.97 -14.53
CA SER A 2 -28.14 -1.63 -14.75
C SER A 2 -27.08 -0.75 -15.44
N ASN A 3 -27.44 0.44 -15.90
CA ASN A 3 -26.53 1.25 -16.74
C ASN A 3 -25.73 2.33 -16.00
N PHE A 4 -25.98 2.53 -14.71
CA PHE A 4 -25.30 3.59 -13.93
C PHE A 4 -23.97 3.16 -13.32
N VAL A 5 -23.78 1.87 -13.10
CA VAL A 5 -22.53 1.32 -12.49
C VAL A 5 -21.39 1.24 -13.52
N ILE A 6 -21.72 1.01 -14.80
CA ILE A 6 -20.71 0.92 -15.88
C ILE A 6 -20.13 2.30 -16.21
N VAL A 7 -20.87 3.38 -16.02
CA VAL A 7 -20.41 4.74 -16.34
C VAL A 7 -19.37 5.25 -15.32
N ILE A 8 -19.44 4.84 -14.07
CA ILE A 8 -18.45 5.26 -13.05
C ILE A 8 -17.12 4.52 -13.24
N LEU A 9 -17.12 3.27 -13.67
CA LEU A 9 -15.89 2.52 -13.97
C LEU A 9 -15.19 3.03 -15.23
N CYS A 10 -15.92 3.55 -16.22
CA CYS A 10 -15.31 4.09 -17.46
C CYS A 10 -14.64 5.46 -17.26
N TYR A 11 -15.02 6.25 -16.27
CA TYR A 11 -14.40 7.57 -16.03
C TYR A 11 -13.01 7.49 -15.37
N PHE A 12 -12.68 6.38 -14.73
CA PHE A 12 -11.36 6.18 -14.12
C PHE A 12 -10.29 5.65 -15.09
N PHE A 13 -10.67 5.15 -16.26
CA PHE A 13 -9.74 4.54 -17.22
C PHE A 13 -9.26 5.45 -18.36
N PHE A 14 -9.77 6.69 -18.48
CA PHE A 14 -9.29 7.64 -19.46
C PHE A 14 -8.26 8.62 -18.89
N VAL A 15 -7.08 8.11 -18.53
CA VAL A 15 -5.86 8.91 -18.59
C VAL A 15 -5.34 8.79 -20.01
N PRO A 16 -5.28 9.86 -20.79
CA PRO A 16 -4.67 9.82 -22.12
C PRO A 16 -3.19 9.49 -21.94
N VAL A 17 -2.80 8.29 -22.32
CA VAL A 17 -1.41 7.99 -22.62
C VAL A 17 -1.08 8.80 -23.87
N ALA A 18 -0.67 10.04 -23.69
CA ALA A 18 0.00 10.79 -24.73
C ALA A 18 1.35 10.11 -24.96
N LEU A 19 1.40 9.16 -25.86
CA LEU A 19 2.63 8.73 -26.51
C LEU A 19 3.10 9.91 -27.36
N ALA A 20 3.98 10.73 -26.80
CA ALA A 20 4.80 11.61 -27.58
C ALA A 20 5.82 10.74 -28.33
N LEU A 21 5.49 10.35 -29.52
CA LEU A 21 6.40 9.94 -30.57
C LEU A 21 7.00 11.24 -31.13
N GLU A 22 8.09 11.72 -30.55
CA GLU A 22 8.95 12.63 -31.28
C GLU A 22 9.68 11.85 -32.36
N LEU A 23 9.16 11.97 -33.57
CA LEU A 23 9.84 11.60 -34.79
C LEU A 23 10.91 12.66 -35.04
N ASP A 24 12.17 12.25 -34.88
CA ASP A 24 13.34 12.95 -35.39
C ASP A 24 13.18 13.17 -36.91
N LYS A 25 12.92 14.42 -37.28
CA LYS A 25 13.09 14.89 -38.66
C LYS A 25 14.47 15.46 -38.81
N CYS A 26 15.44 14.61 -39.06
CA CYS A 26 16.63 15.03 -39.80
C CYS A 26 16.40 14.75 -41.28
N ALA A 27 15.94 15.75 -42.02
CA ALA A 27 15.89 15.74 -43.47
C ALA A 27 17.06 16.56 -44.01
N GLU A 28 17.94 15.83 -44.68
CA GLU A 28 18.82 16.21 -45.79
C GLU A 28 19.06 17.72 -46.09
N THR A 29 20.30 18.17 -45.85
CA THR A 29 20.99 19.05 -46.81
C THR A 29 22.48 18.74 -46.77
N ASN A 30 23.01 18.47 -48.00
CA ASN A 30 24.42 18.35 -48.31
C ASN A 30 25.19 19.62 -47.94
N SER A 31 26.29 19.50 -47.26
CA SER A 31 27.65 19.95 -47.64
C SER A 31 28.58 20.01 -46.46
N SER A 32 29.70 19.32 -46.62
CA SER A 32 31.10 19.57 -46.14
C SER A 32 31.33 20.18 -44.77
N ASP A 33 32.07 19.39 -43.96
CA ASP A 33 33.01 19.81 -42.91
C ASP A 33 32.50 20.75 -41.83
N HIS A 34 32.23 20.21 -40.66
CA HIS A 34 32.82 20.60 -39.36
C HIS A 34 32.23 19.76 -38.25
N ASP A 35 33.07 19.36 -37.33
CA ASP A 35 32.80 18.60 -36.13
C ASP A 35 31.53 19.07 -35.39
N CYS A 36 30.47 18.27 -35.44
CA CYS A 36 29.32 18.41 -34.53
C CYS A 36 29.63 17.69 -33.22
N GLU A 37 30.30 18.37 -32.29
CA GLU A 37 30.16 18.01 -30.89
C GLU A 37 28.69 18.18 -30.49
N PRO A 38 28.02 17.15 -29.91
CA PRO A 38 26.72 17.35 -29.32
C PRO A 38 26.91 18.24 -28.09
N SER A 39 26.62 19.52 -28.22
CA SER A 39 26.45 20.39 -27.06
C SER A 39 25.30 19.88 -26.25
N LEU A 40 25.61 19.10 -25.20
CA LEU A 40 24.71 18.87 -24.08
C LEU A 40 24.30 20.27 -23.58
N VAL A 41 23.12 20.73 -24.01
CA VAL A 41 22.45 21.82 -23.34
C VAL A 41 22.14 21.32 -21.95
N VAL A 42 23.06 21.50 -21.03
CA VAL A 42 22.83 21.38 -19.61
C VAL A 42 21.88 22.52 -19.29
N GLU A 43 20.58 22.24 -19.36
CA GLU A 43 19.55 23.10 -18.82
C GLU A 43 19.97 23.36 -17.36
N LYS A 44 20.48 24.55 -17.07
CA LYS A 44 20.87 24.93 -15.71
C LYS A 44 19.62 24.81 -14.86
N ALA A 45 19.58 23.79 -14.00
CA ALA A 45 18.57 23.66 -12.98
C ALA A 45 18.45 24.99 -12.26
N THR A 46 17.29 25.59 -12.30
CA THR A 46 17.02 26.86 -11.63
C THR A 46 16.88 26.56 -10.13
N TRP A 47 17.15 27.55 -9.27
CA TRP A 47 16.93 27.43 -7.82
C TRP A 47 15.51 26.90 -7.46
N PHE A 48 14.55 27.10 -8.36
CA PHE A 48 13.20 26.56 -8.30
C PHE A 48 13.17 25.05 -8.46
N ASP A 49 14.00 24.49 -9.33
CA ASP A 49 14.09 23.04 -9.55
C ASP A 49 14.78 22.36 -8.38
N ASP A 50 15.79 23.00 -7.80
CA ASP A 50 16.49 22.50 -6.62
C ASP A 50 15.61 22.58 -5.36
N SER A 51 14.85 23.66 -5.16
CA SER A 51 13.91 23.76 -4.04
C SER A 51 12.76 22.77 -4.17
N ARG A 52 12.21 22.59 -5.38
CA ARG A 52 11.16 21.60 -5.66
C ARG A 52 11.63 20.17 -5.43
N ASN A 53 12.85 19.85 -5.82
CA ASN A 53 13.43 18.52 -5.58
C ASN A 53 13.71 18.30 -4.09
N TYR A 54 14.16 19.32 -3.36
CA TYR A 54 14.46 19.24 -1.93
C TYR A 54 13.17 19.06 -1.10
N VAL A 55 12.12 19.80 -1.40
CA VAL A 55 10.84 19.71 -0.64
C VAL A 55 10.08 18.43 -0.99
N GLY A 56 10.09 18.01 -2.26
CA GLY A 56 9.49 16.72 -2.67
C GLY A 56 10.17 15.51 -2.00
N THR A 57 11.49 15.55 -1.81
CA THR A 57 12.23 14.53 -1.08
C THR A 57 11.87 14.50 0.42
N SER A 58 11.69 15.65 1.06
CA SER A 58 11.35 15.73 2.49
C SER A 58 9.97 15.18 2.81
N ALA A 59 8.97 15.44 1.95
CA ALA A 59 7.63 14.89 2.09
C ALA A 59 7.60 13.37 1.88
N ASP A 60 8.28 12.89 0.84
CA ASP A 60 8.43 11.45 0.58
C ASP A 60 9.21 10.78 1.72
N ASP A 61 10.23 11.42 2.29
CA ASP A 61 11.04 10.88 3.39
C ASP A 61 10.21 10.70 4.67
N LEU A 62 9.33 11.65 5.01
CA LEU A 62 8.43 11.49 6.17
C LEU A 62 7.41 10.37 5.94
N ALA A 63 6.81 10.31 4.75
CA ALA A 63 5.86 9.25 4.41
C ALA A 63 6.53 7.87 4.44
N ILE A 64 7.74 7.73 3.87
CA ILE A 64 8.53 6.49 3.93
C ILE A 64 8.90 6.15 5.38
N TRP A 65 9.29 7.15 6.19
CA TRP A 65 9.60 6.91 7.59
C TRP A 65 8.38 6.40 8.37
N ILE A 66 7.21 7.01 8.18
CA ILE A 66 5.95 6.59 8.80
C ILE A 66 5.58 5.17 8.35
N ASP A 67 5.62 4.89 7.05
CA ASP A 67 5.32 3.57 6.50
C ASP A 67 6.26 2.48 7.07
N THR A 68 7.56 2.80 7.16
CA THR A 68 8.55 1.87 7.72
C THR A 68 8.38 1.73 9.22
N PHE A 69 8.15 2.83 9.93
CA PHE A 69 8.02 2.82 11.39
C PHE A 69 6.77 2.07 11.84
N PHE A 70 5.64 2.22 11.16
CA PHE A 70 4.39 1.49 11.48
C PHE A 70 4.29 0.12 10.78
N SER A 71 5.37 -0.36 10.19
CA SER A 71 5.45 -1.70 9.57
C SER A 71 4.41 -1.96 8.49
N GLU A 72 4.07 -0.92 7.74
CA GLU A 72 3.19 -1.08 6.59
C GLU A 72 3.69 -2.21 5.67
N PRO A 73 2.87 -3.23 5.33
CA PRO A 73 3.29 -4.36 4.50
C PRO A 73 3.91 -3.91 3.18
N ARG A 74 3.43 -2.80 2.65
CA ARG A 74 3.95 -2.16 1.45
C ARG A 74 5.42 -1.77 1.58
N SER A 75 5.84 -1.21 2.72
CA SER A 75 7.21 -0.74 2.91
C SER A 75 8.21 -1.88 2.78
N ASP A 76 7.89 -3.05 3.29
CA ASP A 76 8.73 -4.24 3.20
C ASP A 76 8.80 -4.79 1.78
N ILE A 77 7.65 -4.95 1.12
CA ILE A 77 7.56 -5.46 -0.25
C ILE A 77 8.29 -4.52 -1.21
N GLU A 78 8.22 -3.22 -0.99
CA GLU A 78 8.82 -2.20 -1.85
C GLU A 78 10.27 -1.89 -1.50
N SER A 79 10.73 -2.24 -0.30
CA SER A 79 12.09 -2.02 0.15
C SER A 79 13.13 -2.49 -0.86
N ALA A 80 14.21 -1.75 -0.97
CA ALA A 80 15.37 -2.16 -1.75
C ALA A 80 16.27 -3.14 -1.00
N LYS A 81 16.03 -3.40 0.28
CA LYS A 81 16.81 -4.30 1.13
C LYS A 81 16.05 -5.59 1.43
N SER A 82 16.74 -6.59 1.94
CA SER A 82 16.12 -7.74 2.58
C SER A 82 15.62 -7.31 3.95
N SER A 83 14.49 -7.84 4.39
CA SER A 83 13.90 -7.58 5.71
C SER A 83 13.16 -8.82 6.19
N LEU A 84 13.18 -9.03 7.49
CA LEU A 84 12.43 -10.09 8.16
C LEU A 84 11.77 -9.51 9.40
N ARG A 85 10.47 -9.76 9.56
CA ARG A 85 9.68 -9.32 10.70
C ARG A 85 8.97 -10.48 11.35
N LEU A 86 9.12 -10.60 12.65
CA LEU A 86 8.37 -11.53 13.48
C LEU A 86 7.49 -10.71 14.42
N THR A 87 6.19 -10.90 14.35
CA THR A 87 5.20 -10.17 15.15
C THR A 87 4.41 -11.15 16.00
N TYR A 88 4.47 -10.97 17.31
CA TYR A 88 3.49 -11.55 18.23
C TYR A 88 2.37 -10.55 18.41
N GLU A 89 1.13 -10.97 18.21
CA GLU A 89 -0.08 -10.15 18.32
C GLU A 89 -1.07 -10.81 19.29
N ASN A 90 -1.60 -10.00 20.18
CA ASN A 90 -2.74 -10.34 21.02
C ASN A 90 -3.86 -9.32 20.73
N GLN A 91 -4.99 -9.79 20.25
CA GLN A 91 -6.18 -8.98 19.97
C GLN A 91 -7.27 -9.36 20.95
N TRP A 92 -7.95 -8.36 21.49
CA TRP A 92 -9.14 -8.50 22.30
C TRP A 92 -10.30 -7.72 21.70
N GLN A 93 -11.47 -8.34 21.69
CA GLN A 93 -12.71 -7.73 21.24
C GLN A 93 -13.80 -7.94 22.29
N GLU A 94 -14.52 -6.87 22.59
CA GLU A 94 -15.67 -6.92 23.48
C GLU A 94 -16.74 -7.86 22.91
N GLY A 95 -17.13 -8.86 23.68
CA GLY A 95 -18.13 -9.88 23.29
C GLY A 95 -17.53 -11.13 22.66
N ASP A 96 -16.36 -11.07 22.00
CA ASP A 96 -15.76 -12.20 21.29
C ASP A 96 -14.53 -12.80 22.00
N GLY A 97 -13.96 -12.07 22.98
CA GLY A 97 -12.81 -12.51 23.74
C GLY A 97 -11.48 -12.11 23.16
N SER A 98 -10.43 -12.93 23.36
CA SER A 98 -9.07 -12.65 22.90
C SER A 98 -8.57 -13.73 21.95
N SER A 99 -7.77 -13.31 20.96
CA SER A 99 -7.03 -14.17 20.05
C SER A 99 -5.54 -13.83 20.09
N GLU A 100 -4.70 -14.81 19.89
CA GLU A 100 -3.25 -14.66 19.81
C GLU A 100 -2.77 -15.20 18.48
N ASN A 101 -1.83 -14.47 17.87
CA ASN A 101 -1.26 -14.86 16.61
C ASN A 101 0.23 -14.52 16.54
N ILE A 102 1.00 -15.34 15.81
CA ILE A 102 2.41 -15.10 15.50
C ILE A 102 2.55 -15.02 13.99
N LYS A 103 2.91 -13.85 13.49
CA LYS A 103 3.06 -13.58 12.06
C LYS A 103 4.52 -13.45 11.69
N LEU A 104 4.92 -14.09 10.59
CA LEU A 104 6.23 -13.97 9.99
C LEU A 104 6.10 -13.34 8.60
N ARG A 105 6.72 -12.18 8.42
CA ARG A 105 6.74 -11.48 7.14
C ARG A 105 8.16 -11.15 6.74
N GLY A 106 8.48 -11.30 5.47
CA GLY A 106 9.81 -10.95 5.02
C GLY A 106 10.01 -10.98 3.53
N LYS A 107 11.14 -10.40 3.15
CA LYS A 107 11.61 -10.32 1.80
C LYS A 107 13.11 -10.58 1.75
N ILE A 108 13.50 -11.52 0.93
CA ILE A 108 14.91 -11.85 0.68
C ILE A 108 15.22 -11.53 -0.78
N ARG A 109 16.19 -10.66 -1.00
CA ARG A 109 16.69 -10.39 -2.35
C ARG A 109 17.60 -11.52 -2.80
N LEU A 110 17.51 -11.84 -4.09
CA LEU A 110 18.30 -12.91 -4.72
C LEU A 110 19.31 -12.32 -5.71
N PRO A 111 20.32 -11.55 -5.25
CA PRO A 111 21.24 -10.82 -6.14
C PRO A 111 22.12 -11.76 -6.98
N GLY A 112 22.39 -12.99 -6.48
CA GLY A 112 23.14 -14.01 -7.21
C GLY A 112 22.43 -14.55 -8.44
N ILE A 113 21.09 -14.49 -8.49
CA ILE A 113 20.28 -14.91 -9.64
C ILE A 113 19.92 -13.70 -10.49
N ASN A 114 19.26 -12.71 -9.91
CA ASN A 114 18.89 -11.48 -10.59
C ASN A 114 18.65 -10.37 -9.55
N LYS A 115 19.23 -9.16 -9.79
CA LYS A 115 19.06 -7.99 -8.90
C LYS A 115 17.61 -7.51 -8.79
N ARG A 116 16.71 -7.95 -9.67
CA ARG A 116 15.28 -7.60 -9.70
C ARG A 116 14.39 -8.68 -9.09
N LEU A 117 14.97 -9.80 -8.67
CA LEU A 117 14.24 -10.94 -8.11
C LEU A 117 14.31 -10.92 -6.59
N SER A 118 13.18 -11.20 -5.95
CA SER A 118 13.07 -11.30 -4.49
C SER A 118 12.13 -12.43 -4.13
N LEU A 119 12.45 -13.14 -3.07
CA LEU A 119 11.56 -14.08 -2.41
C LEU A 119 10.81 -13.31 -1.32
N VAL A 120 9.49 -13.39 -1.33
CA VAL A 120 8.61 -12.75 -0.35
C VAL A 120 7.81 -13.84 0.34
N PHE A 121 7.75 -13.78 1.66
CA PHE A 121 6.89 -14.63 2.47
C PHE A 121 6.10 -13.77 3.44
N THR A 122 4.84 -14.11 3.62
CA THR A 122 3.90 -13.38 4.47
C THR A 122 2.81 -14.33 4.94
N ASP A 123 2.40 -14.19 6.18
CA ASP A 123 1.26 -14.90 6.76
C ASP A 123 -0.05 -14.09 6.59
N GLU A 124 0.02 -12.97 5.89
CA GLU A 124 -1.16 -12.15 5.58
C GLU A 124 -1.52 -12.31 4.10
N GLU A 125 -2.79 -12.37 3.78
CA GLU A 125 -3.24 -12.02 2.45
C GLU A 125 -2.66 -10.64 2.11
N ASP A 126 -2.35 -10.41 0.83
CA ASP A 126 -1.86 -9.12 0.31
C ASP A 126 -2.85 -7.95 0.58
N ASN A 127 -3.45 -7.93 1.75
CA ASN A 127 -4.22 -6.81 2.23
C ASN A 127 -3.23 -5.70 2.55
N GLU A 128 -2.92 -4.89 1.54
CA GLU A 128 -2.20 -3.63 1.67
C GLU A 128 -3.08 -2.62 2.41
N SER A 129 -3.52 -3.00 3.59
CA SER A 129 -4.31 -2.13 4.43
C SER A 129 -3.35 -1.21 5.18
N GLY A 130 -3.68 0.06 5.31
CA GLY A 130 -2.86 1.06 5.98
C GLY A 130 -2.73 0.82 7.49
N VAL A 131 -1.92 1.66 8.14
CA VAL A 131 -1.68 1.65 9.61
C VAL A 131 -2.96 1.41 10.39
N GLY A 132 -2.99 0.39 11.27
CA GLY A 132 -4.14 0.01 12.08
C GLY A 132 -5.26 -0.74 11.34
N SER A 133 -4.96 -1.40 10.24
CA SER A 133 -5.95 -2.13 9.43
C SER A 133 -6.28 -3.51 9.99
N ASP A 134 -5.40 -4.07 10.80
CA ASP A 134 -5.55 -5.44 11.30
C ASP A 134 -6.80 -5.62 12.15
N LEU A 135 -7.21 -4.59 12.93
CA LEU A 135 -8.48 -4.61 13.66
C LEU A 135 -9.72 -4.58 12.76
N ASN A 136 -9.55 -4.19 11.50
CA ASN A 136 -10.64 -4.16 10.53
C ASN A 136 -10.83 -5.52 9.84
N THR A 137 -9.84 -6.40 9.93
CA THR A 137 -9.75 -7.69 9.22
C THR A 137 -10.15 -8.88 10.10
N LEU A 138 -10.82 -8.67 11.24
CA LEU A 138 -11.25 -9.73 12.15
C LEU A 138 -12.20 -10.81 11.53
N SER A 139 -12.41 -10.76 10.21
CA SER A 139 -13.23 -11.73 9.49
C SER A 139 -12.51 -12.53 8.40
N SER A 140 -11.20 -12.37 8.21
CA SER A 140 -10.48 -13.25 7.28
C SER A 140 -9.80 -14.37 8.06
N ASP A 141 -10.47 -15.49 8.18
CA ASP A 141 -10.00 -16.78 8.73
C ASP A 141 -8.89 -17.45 7.88
N SER A 142 -8.27 -16.74 6.95
CA SER A 142 -7.22 -17.30 6.11
C SER A 142 -5.83 -16.96 6.66
N GLU A 143 -5.39 -17.71 7.67
CA GLU A 143 -4.00 -17.77 8.13
C GLU A 143 -3.09 -18.48 7.12
N ASP A 144 -3.30 -18.26 5.82
CA ASP A 144 -2.52 -18.93 4.80
C ASP A 144 -1.16 -18.22 4.61
N THR A 145 -0.11 -18.82 5.17
CA THR A 145 1.27 -18.42 4.85
C THR A 145 1.52 -18.49 3.35
N GLN A 146 1.99 -17.41 2.78
CA GLN A 146 2.26 -17.30 1.35
C GLN A 146 3.75 -17.18 1.08
N LEU A 147 4.25 -17.98 0.15
CA LEU A 147 5.58 -17.87 -0.40
C LEU A 147 5.48 -17.43 -1.84
N SER A 148 6.09 -16.29 -2.19
CA SER A 148 6.02 -15.76 -3.54
C SER A 148 7.37 -15.28 -4.05
N LEU A 149 7.62 -15.53 -5.34
CA LEU A 149 8.74 -14.98 -6.08
C LEU A 149 8.29 -13.70 -6.78
N GLN A 150 8.90 -12.59 -6.43
CA GLN A 150 8.58 -11.29 -6.98
C GLN A 150 9.66 -10.83 -7.96
N TYR A 151 9.24 -10.44 -9.16
CA TYR A 151 10.10 -9.86 -10.18
C TYR A 151 9.71 -8.40 -10.45
N ARG A 152 10.68 -7.48 -10.25
CA ARG A 152 10.49 -6.06 -10.55
C ARG A 152 10.83 -5.80 -12.01
N ALA A 153 9.82 -5.63 -12.87
CA ALA A 153 10.01 -5.42 -14.31
C ALA A 153 10.43 -3.99 -14.63
N ARG A 154 9.78 -3.00 -14.04
CA ARG A 154 10.05 -1.58 -14.31
C ARG A 154 10.07 -0.77 -13.01
N LYS A 155 11.09 0.08 -12.90
CA LYS A 155 11.18 1.11 -11.86
C LYS A 155 11.50 2.44 -12.54
N GLY A 156 10.47 3.21 -12.83
CA GLY A 156 10.60 4.61 -13.25
C GLY A 156 10.56 5.56 -12.05
N LYS A 157 10.76 6.85 -12.27
CA LYS A 157 10.63 7.88 -11.20
C LYS A 157 9.22 7.90 -10.59
N ARG A 158 8.18 7.67 -11.40
CA ARG A 158 6.77 7.76 -10.99
C ARG A 158 6.02 6.44 -11.14
N THR A 159 6.58 5.47 -11.86
CA THR A 159 5.91 4.21 -12.21
C THR A 159 6.69 3.00 -11.74
N ARG A 160 5.97 1.99 -11.28
CA ARG A 160 6.55 0.70 -10.92
C ARG A 160 5.63 -0.42 -11.37
N VAL A 161 6.23 -1.51 -11.88
CA VAL A 161 5.52 -2.74 -12.25
C VAL A 161 6.26 -3.90 -11.61
N ASP A 162 5.55 -4.66 -10.81
CA ASP A 162 6.03 -5.88 -10.15
C ASP A 162 5.15 -7.07 -10.59
N TYR A 163 5.77 -8.20 -10.88
CA TYR A 163 5.12 -9.49 -11.10
C TYR A 163 5.39 -10.38 -9.90
N GLY A 164 4.41 -11.14 -9.47
CA GLY A 164 4.53 -12.12 -8.40
C GLY A 164 3.97 -13.47 -8.82
N LEU A 165 4.68 -14.54 -8.49
CA LEU A 165 4.19 -15.91 -8.59
C LEU A 165 4.43 -16.58 -7.24
N GLY A 166 3.43 -17.22 -6.69
CA GLY A 166 3.54 -17.80 -5.36
C GLY A 166 2.59 -18.96 -5.14
N MET A 167 2.65 -19.45 -3.93
CA MET A 167 1.81 -20.54 -3.46
C MET A 167 1.50 -20.29 -1.98
N SER A 168 0.27 -20.60 -1.57
CA SER A 168 -0.12 -20.57 -0.17
C SER A 168 0.19 -21.89 0.55
N SER A 169 0.11 -21.91 1.88
CA SER A 169 0.23 -23.13 2.69
C SER A 169 -0.82 -24.18 2.34
N SER A 170 -2.00 -23.75 1.87
CA SER A 170 -3.04 -24.62 1.32
C SER A 170 -2.77 -25.15 -0.08
N LEU A 171 -1.54 -24.95 -0.63
CA LEU A 171 -1.08 -25.37 -1.96
C LEU A 171 -1.83 -24.72 -3.12
N LYS A 172 -2.54 -23.62 -2.91
CA LYS A 172 -3.15 -22.84 -3.98
C LYS A 172 -2.10 -22.01 -4.70
N GLY A 173 -2.02 -22.15 -6.03
CA GLY A 173 -1.18 -21.30 -6.87
C GLY A 173 -1.70 -19.87 -6.91
N LYS A 174 -0.81 -18.89 -6.82
CA LYS A 174 -1.14 -17.45 -6.89
C LYS A 174 -0.27 -16.75 -7.91
N ALA A 175 -0.87 -15.89 -8.73
CA ALA A 175 -0.17 -15.02 -9.65
C ALA A 175 -0.68 -13.59 -9.50
N ARG A 176 0.22 -12.60 -9.61
CA ARG A 176 -0.20 -11.19 -9.52
C ARG A 176 0.64 -10.30 -10.40
N VAL A 177 0.03 -9.22 -10.85
CA VAL A 177 0.68 -8.08 -11.52
C VAL A 177 0.26 -6.83 -10.78
N ARG A 178 1.23 -6.09 -10.25
CA ARG A 178 0.99 -4.84 -9.56
C ARG A 178 1.57 -3.69 -10.35
N TYR A 179 0.72 -2.74 -10.66
CA TYR A 179 1.08 -1.46 -11.24
C TYR A 179 0.92 -0.36 -10.20
N ARG A 180 1.93 0.49 -10.05
CA ARG A 180 1.86 1.66 -9.19
C ARG A 180 2.29 2.91 -9.95
N TYR A 181 1.51 3.96 -9.75
CA TYR A 181 1.78 5.30 -10.25
C TYR A 181 1.71 6.32 -9.11
N GLN A 182 2.78 7.10 -8.95
CA GLN A 182 2.89 8.11 -7.90
C GLN A 182 3.14 9.47 -8.52
N VAL A 183 2.35 10.48 -8.12
CA VAL A 183 2.43 11.85 -8.61
C VAL A 183 2.55 12.80 -7.44
N PRO A 184 3.65 13.54 -7.28
CA PRO A 184 3.69 14.69 -6.42
C PRO A 184 2.79 15.78 -7.04
N TRP A 185 1.70 16.10 -6.36
CA TRP A 185 0.74 17.14 -6.78
C TRP A 185 1.23 18.52 -6.36
N SER A 186 1.82 18.60 -5.16
CA SER A 186 2.45 19.80 -4.60
C SER A 186 3.69 19.38 -3.79
N GLU A 187 4.34 20.34 -3.17
CA GLU A 187 5.46 20.14 -2.27
C GLU A 187 5.11 19.28 -1.04
N THR A 188 3.84 19.34 -0.63
CA THR A 188 3.34 18.66 0.57
C THR A 188 2.36 17.53 0.26
N THR A 189 1.92 17.38 -1.00
CA THR A 189 0.86 16.43 -1.36
C THR A 189 1.32 15.46 -2.43
N THR A 190 1.19 14.17 -2.15
CA THR A 190 1.50 13.09 -3.08
C THR A 190 0.26 12.23 -3.29
N HIS A 191 -0.07 11.96 -4.55
CA HIS A 191 -1.11 11.03 -4.94
C HIS A 191 -0.48 9.73 -5.40
N ARG A 192 -1.08 8.60 -5.01
CA ARG A 192 -0.63 7.27 -5.40
C ARG A 192 -1.81 6.43 -5.83
N ILE A 193 -1.67 5.77 -6.97
CA ILE A 193 -2.59 4.75 -7.46
C ILE A 193 -1.84 3.44 -7.52
N THR A 194 -2.43 2.38 -6.98
CA THR A 194 -1.89 1.02 -7.03
C THR A 194 -2.99 0.09 -7.49
N ASP A 195 -2.81 -0.51 -8.67
CA ASP A 195 -3.69 -1.53 -9.21
C ASP A 195 -3.01 -2.88 -9.14
N THR A 196 -3.69 -3.86 -8.58
CA THR A 196 -3.20 -5.23 -8.46
C THR A 196 -4.21 -6.18 -9.10
N LEU A 197 -3.84 -6.70 -10.26
CA LEU A 197 -4.53 -7.83 -10.88
C LEU A 197 -3.95 -9.12 -10.32
N TYR A 198 -4.78 -10.01 -9.83
CA TYR A 198 -4.34 -11.27 -9.25
C TYR A 198 -5.20 -12.44 -9.73
N PHE A 199 -4.64 -13.62 -9.64
CA PHE A 199 -5.29 -14.90 -9.86
C PHE A 199 -4.95 -15.83 -8.70
N VAL A 200 -5.93 -16.52 -8.16
CA VAL A 200 -5.78 -17.54 -7.12
C VAL A 200 -6.43 -18.83 -7.59
N ASP A 201 -5.70 -19.94 -7.51
CA ASP A 201 -6.22 -21.22 -7.89
C ASP A 201 -7.44 -21.61 -7.05
N GLY A 202 -8.54 -21.96 -7.73
CA GLY A 202 -9.84 -22.25 -7.12
C GLY A 202 -10.71 -21.04 -6.79
N GLU A 203 -10.19 -19.80 -6.87
CA GLU A 203 -10.92 -18.56 -6.59
C GLU A 203 -11.11 -17.68 -7.83
N GLY A 204 -10.20 -17.84 -8.84
CA GLY A 204 -10.28 -17.11 -10.09
C GLY A 204 -9.53 -15.79 -10.09
N PHE A 205 -9.97 -14.86 -10.96
CA PHE A 205 -9.35 -13.55 -11.11
C PHE A 205 -9.95 -12.51 -10.19
N GLY A 206 -9.09 -11.58 -9.74
CA GLY A 206 -9.53 -10.41 -9.01
C GLY A 206 -8.70 -9.17 -9.36
N LEU A 207 -9.30 -8.01 -9.15
CA LEU A 207 -8.67 -6.69 -9.28
C LEU A 207 -8.86 -5.92 -7.99
N ARG A 208 -7.77 -5.40 -7.45
CA ARG A 208 -7.75 -4.48 -6.32
C ARG A 208 -7.15 -3.16 -6.78
N SER A 209 -7.92 -2.09 -6.62
CA SER A 209 -7.48 -0.72 -6.89
C SER A 209 -7.40 0.04 -5.59
N ARG A 210 -6.28 0.70 -5.34
CA ARG A 210 -6.04 1.53 -4.16
C ARG A 210 -5.62 2.93 -4.59
N TYR A 211 -6.26 3.93 -4.02
CA TYR A 211 -5.94 5.33 -4.21
C TYR A 211 -5.62 6.00 -2.89
N GLU A 212 -4.43 6.55 -2.79
CA GLU A 212 -3.91 7.19 -1.58
C GLU A 212 -3.56 8.65 -1.87
N ILE A 213 -3.88 9.50 -0.91
CA ILE A 213 -3.41 10.89 -0.86
C ILE A 213 -2.64 11.06 0.44
N ASP A 214 -1.37 11.40 0.32
CA ASP A 214 -0.49 11.75 1.42
C ASP A 214 -0.33 13.27 1.45
N TYR A 215 -0.68 13.90 2.57
CA TYR A 215 -0.49 15.32 2.83
C TYR A 215 0.42 15.51 4.05
N VAL A 216 1.60 16.06 3.84
CA VAL A 216 2.55 16.41 4.89
C VAL A 216 2.19 17.78 5.44
N ALA A 217 1.64 17.83 6.64
CA ALA A 217 1.21 19.08 7.28
C ALA A 217 2.40 19.86 7.85
N ASP A 218 3.39 19.15 8.38
CA ASP A 218 4.66 19.68 8.86
C ASP A 218 5.74 18.55 8.88
N ASP A 219 6.93 18.84 9.39
CA ASP A 219 8.07 17.91 9.41
C ASP A 219 7.80 16.61 10.19
N ASN A 220 6.73 16.53 10.98
CA ASN A 220 6.41 15.42 11.85
C ASN A 220 5.02 14.82 11.61
N ARG A 221 4.14 15.50 10.86
CA ARG A 221 2.73 15.12 10.72
C ARG A 221 2.38 14.80 9.28
N LEU A 222 1.81 13.61 9.10
CA LEU A 222 1.28 13.11 7.83
C LEU A 222 -0.20 12.83 7.97
N VAL A 223 -1.01 13.44 7.11
CA VAL A 223 -2.41 13.06 6.91
C VAL A 223 -2.47 12.15 5.69
N ARG A 224 -3.08 10.99 5.83
CA ARG A 224 -3.29 10.04 4.73
C ARG A 224 -4.77 9.75 4.55
N TRP A 225 -5.24 9.85 3.34
CA TRP A 225 -6.54 9.35 2.92
C TRP A 225 -6.34 8.18 1.96
N ASP A 226 -6.80 7.03 2.36
CA ASP A 226 -6.66 5.76 1.67
C ASP A 226 -8.03 5.25 1.24
N ASN A 227 -8.16 4.85 -0.01
CA ASN A 227 -9.39 4.29 -0.57
C ASN A 227 -9.04 3.03 -1.34
N GLN A 228 -9.79 1.97 -1.10
CA GLN A 228 -9.60 0.68 -1.76
C GLN A 228 -10.93 0.16 -2.30
N ALA A 229 -10.87 -0.46 -3.46
CA ALA A 229 -11.96 -1.23 -4.06
C ALA A 229 -11.42 -2.57 -4.54
N LYS A 230 -12.15 -3.66 -4.28
CA LYS A 230 -11.83 -5.02 -4.70
C LYS A 230 -13.01 -5.61 -5.44
N VAL A 231 -12.74 -6.23 -6.58
CA VAL A 231 -13.67 -7.07 -7.34
C VAL A 231 -12.97 -8.39 -7.62
N ALA A 232 -13.68 -9.51 -7.52
CA ALA A 232 -13.13 -10.82 -7.84
C ALA A 232 -14.25 -11.75 -8.34
N GLU A 233 -13.88 -12.84 -9.01
CA GLU A 233 -14.86 -13.82 -9.52
C GLU A 233 -15.65 -14.47 -8.38
N GLU A 234 -15.05 -14.65 -7.22
CA GLU A 234 -15.67 -15.19 -6.00
C GLU A 234 -16.51 -14.17 -5.22
N ILE A 235 -16.39 -12.87 -5.55
CA ILE A 235 -17.04 -11.78 -4.82
C ILE A 235 -18.18 -11.22 -5.66
N ASP A 236 -19.40 -11.31 -5.13
CA ASP A 236 -20.52 -10.61 -5.73
C ASP A 236 -20.42 -9.10 -5.49
N GLY A 237 -20.18 -8.34 -6.59
CA GLY A 237 -20.11 -6.88 -6.55
C GLY A 237 -18.74 -6.32 -6.25
N VAL A 238 -18.67 -5.30 -5.40
CA VAL A 238 -17.46 -4.57 -5.04
C VAL A 238 -17.35 -4.51 -3.53
N GLU A 239 -16.23 -4.97 -2.98
CA GLU A 239 -15.81 -4.65 -1.62
C GLU A 239 -15.04 -3.33 -1.65
N TRP A 240 -15.32 -2.44 -0.72
CA TRP A 240 -14.68 -1.14 -0.66
C TRP A 240 -14.34 -0.74 0.76
N SER A 241 -13.29 0.05 0.90
CA SER A 241 -12.92 0.66 2.16
C SER A 241 -12.36 2.07 1.94
N THR A 242 -12.57 2.92 2.92
CA THR A 242 -11.93 4.24 3.01
C THR A 242 -11.40 4.44 4.42
N ARG A 243 -10.23 5.03 4.53
CA ARG A 243 -9.55 5.32 5.78
C ARG A 243 -8.93 6.70 5.76
N LEU A 244 -9.10 7.44 6.82
CA LEU A 244 -8.41 8.70 7.07
C LEU A 244 -7.55 8.53 8.31
N SER A 245 -6.28 8.88 8.23
CA SER A 245 -5.34 8.81 9.35
C SER A 245 -4.50 10.08 9.45
N LEU A 246 -4.19 10.45 10.70
CA LEU A 246 -3.21 11.46 11.06
C LEU A 246 -2.11 10.77 11.86
N ALA A 247 -0.94 10.63 11.26
CA ALA A 247 0.24 10.08 11.90
C ALA A 247 1.19 11.20 12.32
N GLU A 248 1.69 11.14 13.56
CA GLU A 248 2.64 12.08 14.13
C GLU A 248 3.88 11.36 14.64
N ARG A 249 5.04 11.80 14.16
CA ARG A 249 6.35 11.37 14.64
C ARG A 249 6.70 12.15 15.89
N LEU A 250 6.49 11.56 17.08
CA LEU A 250 6.82 12.18 18.36
C LEU A 250 8.33 12.24 18.62
N SER A 251 9.06 11.25 18.11
CA SER A 251 10.52 11.18 18.13
C SER A 251 11.02 10.14 17.13
N LYS A 252 12.35 9.97 16.99
CA LYS A 252 12.91 8.88 16.19
C LYS A 252 12.52 7.47 16.64
N GLN A 253 12.00 7.34 17.86
CA GLN A 253 11.67 6.06 18.50
C GLN A 253 10.19 5.92 18.87
N ARG A 254 9.37 6.91 18.61
CA ARG A 254 7.94 6.94 18.99
C ARG A 254 7.11 7.65 17.96
N ALA A 255 5.98 7.06 17.62
CA ALA A 255 4.97 7.67 16.78
C ALA A 255 3.57 7.30 17.26
N VAL A 256 2.61 8.12 16.89
CA VAL A 256 1.19 7.92 17.14
C VAL A 256 0.42 8.15 15.85
N SER A 257 -0.65 7.38 15.64
CA SER A 257 -1.58 7.60 14.54
C SER A 257 -3.00 7.54 15.07
N VAL A 258 -3.80 8.55 14.77
CA VAL A 258 -5.26 8.53 14.97
C VAL A 258 -5.90 8.25 13.64
N PHE A 259 -6.88 7.36 13.59
CA PHE A 259 -7.50 6.96 12.35
C PHE A 259 -9.00 6.70 12.48
N SER A 260 -9.68 6.82 11.36
CA SER A 260 -11.05 6.39 11.19
C SER A 260 -11.18 5.59 9.90
N TRP A 261 -12.13 4.68 9.86
CA TRP A 261 -12.40 3.85 8.67
C TRP A 261 -13.89 3.64 8.46
N VAL A 262 -14.22 3.34 7.22
CA VAL A 262 -15.53 2.81 6.81
C VAL A 262 -15.26 1.76 5.75
N ASN A 263 -15.91 0.60 5.85
CA ASN A 263 -15.87 -0.42 4.81
C ASN A 263 -17.24 -1.03 4.54
N GLY A 264 -17.36 -1.67 3.40
CA GLY A 264 -18.62 -2.29 3.01
C GLY A 264 -18.52 -3.01 1.67
N GLU A 265 -19.69 -3.44 1.22
CA GLU A 265 -19.87 -4.14 -0.05
C GLU A 265 -21.10 -3.59 -0.80
N THR A 266 -21.15 -3.82 -2.11
CA THR A 266 -22.26 -3.34 -2.95
C THR A 266 -23.31 -4.40 -3.22
N ARG A 267 -23.02 -5.68 -3.04
CA ARG A 267 -23.90 -6.82 -3.26
C ARG A 267 -23.75 -7.86 -2.15
N PRO A 268 -24.82 -8.67 -1.87
CA PRO A 268 -26.11 -8.70 -2.58
C PRO A 268 -26.93 -7.43 -2.41
N GLN A 269 -26.66 -6.65 -1.35
CA GLN A 269 -27.23 -5.33 -1.08
C GLN A 269 -26.10 -4.37 -0.69
N THR A 270 -26.27 -3.08 -0.99
CA THR A 270 -25.32 -2.08 -0.53
C THR A 270 -25.29 -2.05 0.99
N LEU A 271 -24.20 -2.51 1.57
CA LEU A 271 -24.02 -2.65 3.01
C LEU A 271 -22.73 -1.96 3.45
N THR A 272 -22.84 -1.03 4.39
CA THR A 272 -21.69 -0.60 5.19
C THR A 272 -21.49 -1.62 6.31
N LYS A 273 -20.47 -2.47 6.19
CA LYS A 273 -20.20 -3.55 7.17
C LYS A 273 -19.68 -2.99 8.48
N SER A 274 -18.68 -2.12 8.44
CA SER A 274 -18.13 -1.52 9.64
C SER A 274 -17.68 -0.07 9.42
N TYR A 275 -17.65 0.68 10.50
CA TYR A 275 -16.91 1.94 10.61
C TYR A 275 -16.43 2.10 12.05
N GLY A 276 -15.40 2.90 12.23
CA GLY A 276 -14.84 3.09 13.56
C GLY A 276 -13.77 4.16 13.62
N VAL A 277 -13.25 4.31 14.82
CA VAL A 277 -12.13 5.20 15.14
C VAL A 277 -11.14 4.46 16.01
N GLY A 278 -9.86 4.76 15.85
CA GLY A 278 -8.81 4.12 16.65
C GLY A 278 -7.60 5.02 16.80
N LEU A 279 -6.73 4.60 17.69
CA LEU A 279 -5.45 5.20 17.94
C LEU A 279 -4.40 4.07 17.89
N LEU A 280 -3.31 4.31 17.22
CA LEU A 280 -2.17 3.41 17.18
C LEU A 280 -0.98 4.13 17.79
N PHE A 281 -0.43 3.61 18.87
CA PHE A 281 0.81 4.06 19.46
C PHE A 281 1.88 3.01 19.25
N ARG A 282 3.01 3.41 18.69
CA ARG A 282 4.16 2.54 18.46
C ARG A 282 5.45 3.15 18.98
N ARG A 283 6.29 2.33 19.58
CA ARG A 283 7.60 2.74 20.07
C ARG A 283 8.64 1.64 19.96
N ASN A 284 9.90 2.03 19.78
CA ASN A 284 11.02 1.12 20.03
C ASN A 284 11.06 0.77 21.51
N PHE A 285 11.19 -0.52 21.81
CA PHE A 285 11.25 -1.04 23.17
C PHE A 285 12.57 -1.75 23.39
N TYR A 286 13.36 -1.28 24.34
CA TYR A 286 14.62 -1.87 24.78
C TYR A 286 15.73 -1.91 23.72
N ARG A 287 15.45 -2.28 22.47
CA ARG A 287 16.39 -2.37 21.33
C ARG A 287 15.84 -1.67 20.09
N PRO A 288 16.68 -1.15 19.19
CA PRO A 288 16.21 -0.46 17.97
C PRO A 288 15.40 -1.33 17.01
N TRP A 289 15.58 -2.65 17.07
CA TRP A 289 14.91 -3.64 16.24
C TRP A 289 13.66 -4.25 16.89
N LEU A 290 13.35 -3.89 18.16
CA LEU A 290 12.19 -4.38 18.89
C LEU A 290 11.18 -3.26 19.08
N PHE A 291 9.94 -3.48 18.63
CA PHE A 291 8.84 -2.52 18.66
C PHE A 291 7.70 -3.02 19.51
N LEU A 292 7.15 -2.11 20.28
CA LEU A 292 5.91 -2.30 21.04
C LEU A 292 4.84 -1.45 20.39
N GLU A 293 3.67 -2.04 20.17
CA GLU A 293 2.52 -1.37 19.56
C GLU A 293 1.25 -1.63 20.38
N VAL A 294 0.45 -0.60 20.53
CA VAL A 294 -0.82 -0.66 21.25
C VAL A 294 -1.86 0.07 20.41
N GLU A 295 -2.99 -0.60 20.13
CA GLU A 295 -4.03 -0.09 19.25
C GLU A 295 -5.43 -0.28 19.88
N PRO A 296 -5.92 0.69 20.68
CA PRO A 296 -7.31 0.77 21.07
C PRO A 296 -8.15 1.32 19.92
N ALA A 297 -9.34 0.73 19.72
CA ALA A 297 -10.31 1.23 18.75
C ALA A 297 -11.73 0.96 19.21
N TYR A 298 -12.68 1.69 18.63
CA TYR A 298 -14.10 1.44 18.79
C TYR A 298 -14.74 1.32 17.42
N ALA A 299 -15.44 0.21 17.17
CA ALA A 299 -16.06 -0.11 15.90
C ALA A 299 -17.55 -0.35 16.05
N TRP A 300 -18.29 0.08 15.03
CA TRP A 300 -19.70 -0.28 14.83
C TRP A 300 -19.79 -1.22 13.63
N ARG A 301 -20.32 -2.43 13.87
CA ARG A 301 -20.34 -3.50 12.87
C ARG A 301 -21.76 -4.04 12.67
N ARG A 302 -22.03 -4.53 11.46
CA ARG A 302 -23.19 -5.37 11.14
C ARG A 302 -22.87 -6.27 9.96
N GLU A 303 -23.36 -7.50 10.01
CA GLU A 303 -23.11 -8.52 8.98
C GLU A 303 -24.14 -8.49 7.85
N SER A 304 -25.35 -8.04 8.13
CA SER A 304 -26.41 -7.91 7.11
C SER A 304 -27.24 -6.66 7.33
N VAL A 305 -28.01 -6.26 6.32
CA VAL A 305 -28.90 -5.09 6.39
C VAL A 305 -30.01 -5.30 7.41
N GLU A 306 -30.41 -6.54 7.67
CA GLU A 306 -31.49 -6.91 8.58
C GLU A 306 -31.05 -6.87 10.05
N LEU A 307 -29.74 -7.02 10.32
CA LEU A 307 -29.22 -7.02 11.67
C LEU A 307 -28.99 -5.60 12.20
N SER A 308 -29.18 -5.43 13.49
CA SER A 308 -28.82 -4.20 14.18
C SER A 308 -27.30 -4.03 14.19
N ARG A 309 -26.86 -2.78 14.16
CA ARG A 309 -25.43 -2.47 14.28
C ARG A 309 -25.00 -2.52 15.75
N ASN A 310 -23.97 -3.27 16.02
CA ASN A 310 -23.39 -3.40 17.35
C ASN A 310 -22.09 -2.62 17.45
N GLY A 311 -21.92 -1.88 18.54
CA GLY A 311 -20.65 -1.23 18.88
C GLY A 311 -19.83 -2.15 19.78
N ALA A 312 -18.50 -2.20 19.56
CA ALA A 312 -17.59 -2.97 20.39
C ALA A 312 -16.23 -2.27 20.51
N TRP A 313 -15.62 -2.38 21.68
CA TRP A 313 -14.23 -2.05 21.90
C TRP A 313 -13.32 -3.13 21.32
N LEU A 314 -12.25 -2.67 20.71
CA LEU A 314 -11.19 -3.49 20.13
C LEU A 314 -9.88 -3.03 20.74
N PHE A 315 -9.03 -3.98 21.06
CA PHE A 315 -7.73 -3.67 21.61
C PHE A 315 -6.70 -4.64 21.03
N ALA A 316 -5.67 -4.14 20.36
CA ALA A 316 -4.54 -4.95 19.93
C ALA A 316 -3.27 -4.52 20.62
N PHE A 317 -2.48 -5.53 20.98
CA PHE A 317 -1.14 -5.40 21.50
C PHE A 317 -0.21 -6.20 20.60
N ARG A 318 0.86 -5.56 20.10
CA ARG A 318 1.84 -6.22 19.24
C ARG A 318 3.24 -6.02 19.75
N LEU A 319 4.02 -7.09 19.69
CA LEU A 319 5.46 -7.06 19.89
C LEU A 319 6.10 -7.51 18.57
N GLU A 320 6.85 -6.62 17.94
CA GLU A 320 7.46 -6.87 16.64
C GLU A 320 8.98 -6.83 16.73
N MET A 321 9.61 -7.84 16.17
CA MET A 321 11.06 -7.92 15.97
C MET A 321 11.40 -7.77 14.50
N MET A 322 12.19 -6.74 14.17
CA MET A 322 12.66 -6.48 12.81
C MET A 322 14.13 -6.86 12.69
N ILE A 323 14.45 -7.66 11.66
CA ILE A 323 15.81 -8.10 11.32
C ILE A 323 16.09 -7.64 9.89
N ASP A 324 17.06 -6.73 9.71
CA ASP A 324 17.48 -6.15 8.42
C ASP A 324 18.82 -6.76 7.94
#